data_7b84e5f32518908166a51044993d5272
#
_entry.id   7b84e5f32518908166a51044993d5272
#
_cell.length_a   1.000
_cell.length_b   1.000
_cell.length_c   1.000
_cell.angle_alpha   90.00
_cell.angle_beta   90.00
_cell.angle_gamma   90.00
#
_symmetry.space_group_name_H-M   'P 1'
#
loop_
_entity.id
_entity.type
_entity.pdbx_description
1 polymer ?
#
loop_
_entity_poly.entity_id
_entity_poly.type
_entity_poly.pdbx_seq_one_letter_code
_entity_poly.pdbx_strand_id
1 'polypeptide(L)'
;MKLPPFLRDRRLFTMAAFGYFAGLPLPLSGFTLTQWLAEGGISLAAIGLTANIGLAYTLKFLWSPILDQRAPLAFLGRRRGWLAVIQPALALAIAALALSNPHIHPLPTFLIAALIAFLSASQDIVIDAWRIETFPPDSQGPALGAYVLGYRGAMLTSGAGVIASVGALGWHGALLGVAGLFVIGFAITLIAREPPQPTAPPAPPGLVARVRAAIAEPLRDFLARPGAWVVLAYVACFYLDEALAGKMLAPLYRSLGFDRATVALATGPISLTCTLLGYAMGGTLVAWLGMGRALIATGFTQMAFMSLYVVLTLNPGNTNLLYTTVALEAFVQAMAMAAFIAYLSSLCTLRFTATQYALLSSIAALASHTVGGLSGFAAQALGWTAFYTVAMFSALPSMILMLVILRRFPPEAKP
;
A
#
# COMPACT_ATOMS: atom_id res chain seq x y z
N MET A 1 -15.74 -3.03 30.24
CA MET A 1 -14.58 -3.59 29.51
C MET A 1 -13.62 -2.43 29.20
N LYS A 2 -12.42 -2.40 29.82
CA LYS A 2 -11.45 -1.34 29.53
C LYS A 2 -10.84 -1.63 28.15
N LEU A 3 -10.99 -0.72 27.19
CA LEU A 3 -10.35 -0.82 25.89
C LEU A 3 -8.83 -1.06 26.06
N PRO A 4 -8.22 -1.95 25.25
CA PRO A 4 -6.78 -2.15 25.24
C PRO A 4 -6.03 -0.81 25.14
N PRO A 5 -4.87 -0.62 25.77
CA PRO A 5 -4.15 0.66 25.81
C PRO A 5 -3.90 1.26 24.43
N PHE A 6 -3.64 0.42 23.43
CA PHE A 6 -3.39 0.86 22.07
C PHE A 6 -4.61 1.48 21.39
N LEU A 7 -5.85 1.03 21.70
CA LEU A 7 -7.08 1.65 21.14
C LEU A 7 -7.40 3.02 21.75
N ARG A 8 -6.70 3.43 22.81
CA ARG A 8 -6.83 4.77 23.40
C ARG A 8 -5.85 5.78 22.80
N ASP A 9 -4.94 5.33 21.96
CA ASP A 9 -3.94 6.18 21.35
C ASP A 9 -4.56 7.07 20.26
N ARG A 10 -4.66 8.38 20.54
CA ARG A 10 -5.19 9.37 19.58
C ARG A 10 -4.44 9.40 18.27
N ARG A 11 -3.18 8.95 18.24
CA ARG A 11 -2.38 8.85 17.02
C ARG A 11 -2.98 7.87 16.00
N LEU A 12 -3.69 6.82 16.47
CA LEU A 12 -4.38 5.88 15.59
C LEU A 12 -5.53 6.53 14.81
N PHE A 13 -6.26 7.47 15.42
CA PHE A 13 -7.27 8.24 14.70
C PHE A 13 -6.65 9.13 13.64
N THR A 14 -5.53 9.78 13.94
CA THR A 14 -4.76 10.54 12.94
C THR A 14 -4.28 9.64 11.81
N MET A 15 -3.82 8.41 12.13
CA MET A 15 -3.38 7.45 11.14
C MET A 15 -4.51 6.94 10.25
N ALA A 16 -5.70 6.69 10.82
CA ALA A 16 -6.90 6.33 10.05
C ALA A 16 -7.33 7.47 9.11
N ALA A 17 -7.29 8.71 9.59
CA ALA A 17 -7.58 9.89 8.78
C ALA A 17 -6.55 10.06 7.65
N PHE A 18 -5.26 9.92 7.94
CA PHE A 18 -4.22 9.95 6.90
C PHE A 18 -4.39 8.81 5.88
N GLY A 19 -4.78 7.62 6.34
CA GLY A 19 -5.15 6.52 5.45
C GLY A 19 -6.34 6.89 4.54
N TYR A 20 -7.35 7.55 5.08
CA TYR A 20 -8.50 8.00 4.31
C TYR A 20 -8.08 9.00 3.21
N PHE A 21 -7.30 10.01 3.54
CA PHE A 21 -6.83 10.98 2.53
C PHE A 21 -5.80 10.41 1.56
N ALA A 22 -5.06 9.37 1.94
CA ALA A 22 -4.19 8.63 1.05
C ALA A 22 -4.97 7.80 0.02
N GLY A 23 -6.08 7.20 0.43
CA GLY A 23 -6.90 6.35 -0.43
C GLY A 23 -7.79 7.11 -1.43
N LEU A 24 -8.16 8.38 -1.14
CA LEU A 24 -9.08 9.15 -1.99
C LEU A 24 -8.60 9.34 -3.45
N PRO A 25 -7.33 9.66 -3.74
CA PRO A 25 -6.89 9.93 -5.10
C PRO A 25 -6.77 8.66 -5.98
N LEU A 26 -6.60 7.48 -5.37
CA LEU A 26 -6.29 6.26 -6.12
C LEU A 26 -7.39 5.87 -7.13
N PRO A 27 -8.68 5.78 -6.76
CA PRO A 27 -9.74 5.53 -7.73
C PRO A 27 -9.85 6.61 -8.80
N LEU A 28 -9.57 7.88 -8.45
CA LEU A 28 -9.64 9.02 -9.38
C LEU A 28 -8.55 9.01 -10.45
N SER A 29 -7.45 8.33 -10.21
CA SER A 29 -6.39 8.06 -11.19
C SER A 29 -6.46 6.65 -11.78
N GLY A 30 -7.45 5.85 -11.38
CA GLY A 30 -7.66 4.46 -11.77
C GLY A 30 -9.11 4.17 -12.17
N PHE A 31 -9.80 3.37 -11.38
CA PHE A 31 -11.13 2.82 -11.72
C PHE A 31 -12.19 3.91 -12.03
N THR A 32 -12.30 4.94 -11.21
CA THR A 32 -13.26 6.03 -11.41
C THR A 32 -12.98 6.81 -12.69
N LEU A 33 -11.68 7.08 -12.96
CA LEU A 33 -11.27 7.71 -14.21
C LEU A 33 -11.63 6.85 -15.42
N THR A 34 -11.31 5.56 -15.38
CA THR A 34 -11.59 4.65 -16.49
C THR A 34 -13.08 4.53 -16.77
N GLN A 35 -13.92 4.52 -15.72
CA GLN A 35 -15.37 4.54 -15.86
C GLN A 35 -15.85 5.82 -16.55
N TRP A 36 -15.39 6.98 -16.11
CA TRP A 36 -15.74 8.27 -16.72
C TRP A 36 -15.31 8.37 -18.20
N LEU A 37 -14.10 7.90 -18.52
CA LEU A 37 -13.59 7.86 -19.89
C LEU A 37 -14.41 6.91 -20.77
N ALA A 38 -14.81 5.76 -20.24
CA ALA A 38 -15.63 4.77 -20.95
C ALA A 38 -17.03 5.30 -21.27
N GLU A 39 -17.68 5.96 -20.31
CA GLU A 39 -18.96 6.66 -20.54
C GLU A 39 -18.80 7.78 -21.56
N GLY A 40 -17.60 8.37 -21.60
CA GLY A 40 -17.20 9.37 -22.56
C GLY A 40 -16.94 8.87 -23.97
N GLY A 41 -17.09 7.59 -24.25
CA GLY A 41 -16.82 7.03 -25.59
C GLY A 41 -15.34 7.07 -25.99
N ILE A 42 -14.43 7.24 -25.03
CA ILE A 42 -12.97 7.21 -25.27
C ILE A 42 -12.57 5.78 -25.64
N SER A 43 -11.67 5.64 -26.62
CA SER A 43 -11.24 4.34 -27.13
C SER A 43 -10.59 3.48 -26.06
N LEU A 44 -10.83 2.16 -26.12
CA LEU A 44 -10.24 1.20 -25.17
C LEU A 44 -8.71 1.28 -25.15
N ALA A 45 -8.07 1.58 -26.27
CA ALA A 45 -6.62 1.76 -26.34
C ALA A 45 -6.17 2.97 -25.50
N ALA A 46 -6.87 4.12 -25.58
CA ALA A 46 -6.56 5.29 -24.77
C ALA A 46 -6.86 5.06 -23.29
N ILE A 47 -7.95 4.35 -22.95
CA ILE A 47 -8.23 3.92 -21.57
C ILE A 47 -7.12 3.01 -21.05
N GLY A 48 -6.60 2.08 -21.87
CA GLY A 48 -5.48 1.21 -21.51
C GLY A 48 -4.21 1.99 -21.13
N LEU A 49 -3.95 3.14 -21.78
CA LEU A 49 -2.79 3.99 -21.43
C LEU A 49 -2.88 4.58 -20.01
N THR A 50 -4.07 4.67 -19.41
CA THR A 50 -4.20 5.11 -18.00
C THR A 50 -3.48 4.19 -17.01
N ALA A 51 -3.22 2.94 -17.38
CA ALA A 51 -2.45 2.02 -16.54
C ALA A 51 -1.04 2.57 -16.22
N ASN A 52 -0.46 3.35 -17.14
CA ASN A 52 0.85 3.98 -16.95
C ASN A 52 0.83 5.07 -15.85
N ILE A 53 -0.33 5.62 -15.51
CA ILE A 53 -0.48 6.58 -14.41
C ILE A 53 -0.06 5.93 -13.09
N GLY A 54 -0.31 4.63 -12.93
CA GLY A 54 0.10 3.85 -11.76
C GLY A 54 1.61 3.72 -11.57
N LEU A 55 2.42 3.99 -12.60
CA LEU A 55 3.89 3.98 -12.48
C LEU A 55 4.41 4.97 -11.45
N ALA A 56 3.69 6.07 -11.18
CA ALA A 56 4.05 7.02 -10.15
C ALA A 56 4.21 6.33 -8.78
N TYR A 57 3.33 5.41 -8.41
CA TYR A 57 3.40 4.69 -7.14
C TYR A 57 4.59 3.71 -7.07
N THR A 58 4.99 3.14 -8.20
CA THR A 58 6.14 2.23 -8.28
C THR A 58 7.48 2.99 -8.29
N LEU A 59 7.52 4.15 -8.94
CA LEU A 59 8.74 4.95 -9.11
C LEU A 59 8.93 6.01 -8.01
N LYS A 60 8.06 6.04 -7.00
CA LYS A 60 8.05 7.07 -5.95
C LYS A 60 9.39 7.21 -5.19
N PHE A 61 10.22 6.18 -5.17
CA PHE A 61 11.56 6.23 -4.55
C PHE A 61 12.50 7.24 -5.23
N LEU A 62 12.26 7.60 -6.50
CA LEU A 62 13.13 8.53 -7.24
C LEU A 62 13.11 9.95 -6.67
N TRP A 63 11.98 10.40 -6.13
CA TRP A 63 11.84 11.75 -5.56
C TRP A 63 11.66 11.76 -4.04
N SER A 64 11.56 10.60 -3.39
CA SER A 64 11.45 10.50 -1.93
C SER A 64 12.59 11.18 -1.16
N PRO A 65 13.84 11.29 -1.68
CA PRO A 65 14.90 12.01 -1.00
C PRO A 65 14.62 13.51 -0.78
N ILE A 66 13.83 14.11 -1.66
CA ILE A 66 13.42 15.50 -1.53
C ILE A 66 12.53 15.68 -0.30
N LEU A 67 11.64 14.71 -0.07
CA LEU A 67 10.69 14.67 1.04
C LEU A 67 11.37 14.39 2.40
N ASP A 68 12.54 13.76 2.37
CA ASP A 68 13.36 13.54 3.57
C ASP A 68 14.22 14.76 3.95
N GLN A 69 14.71 15.48 2.96
CA GLN A 69 15.73 16.52 3.21
C GLN A 69 15.16 17.91 3.44
N ARG A 70 13.94 18.19 2.94
CA ARG A 70 13.35 19.53 3.00
C ARG A 70 12.10 19.56 3.86
N ALA A 71 11.95 20.66 4.59
CA ALA A 71 10.70 21.03 5.24
C ALA A 71 10.17 22.29 4.50
N PRO A 72 9.18 22.14 3.59
CA PRO A 72 8.70 23.27 2.77
C PRO A 72 8.09 24.37 3.65
N LEU A 73 7.47 23.99 4.76
CA LEU A 73 6.91 24.88 5.77
C LEU A 73 7.58 24.56 7.11
N ALA A 74 8.74 25.15 7.36
CA ALA A 74 9.58 24.85 8.52
C ALA A 74 8.85 24.98 9.87
N PHE A 75 7.90 25.90 10.00
CA PHE A 75 7.09 26.10 11.20
C PHE A 75 6.10 24.95 11.51
N LEU A 76 5.76 24.12 10.51
CA LEU A 76 4.95 22.91 10.69
C LEU A 76 5.79 21.65 10.89
N GLY A 77 7.08 21.74 10.68
CA GLY A 77 7.99 20.61 10.65
C GLY A 77 8.09 19.95 9.26
N ARG A 78 8.75 18.81 9.19
CA ARG A 78 9.06 18.15 7.92
C ARG A 78 7.86 17.42 7.33
N ARG A 79 7.24 16.53 8.11
CA ARG A 79 6.15 15.66 7.60
C ARG A 79 4.85 16.43 7.42
N ARG A 80 4.46 17.17 8.43
CA ARG A 80 3.27 18.02 8.35
C ARG A 80 3.43 19.13 7.31
N GLY A 81 4.62 19.72 7.20
CA GLY A 81 4.91 20.73 6.19
C GLY A 81 4.69 20.22 4.76
N TRP A 82 5.12 18.99 4.45
CA TRP A 82 4.86 18.39 3.15
C TRP A 82 3.38 18.06 2.94
N LEU A 83 2.69 17.48 3.93
CA LEU A 83 1.25 17.20 3.82
C LEU A 83 0.44 18.48 3.62
N ALA A 84 0.82 19.57 4.31
CA ALA A 84 0.17 20.88 4.19
C ALA A 84 0.37 21.54 2.81
N VAL A 85 1.35 21.11 2.02
CA VAL A 85 1.53 21.53 0.62
C VAL A 85 0.83 20.56 -0.34
N ILE A 86 1.00 19.25 -0.12
CA ILE A 86 0.51 18.22 -1.04
C ILE A 86 -1.03 18.14 -1.02
N GLN A 87 -1.66 18.23 0.14
CA GLN A 87 -3.12 18.08 0.23
C GLN A 87 -3.90 19.19 -0.47
N PRO A 88 -3.56 20.49 -0.32
CA PRO A 88 -4.17 21.53 -1.14
C PRO A 88 -3.87 21.37 -2.64
N ALA A 89 -2.64 20.94 -3.00
CA ALA A 89 -2.30 20.66 -4.39
C ALA A 89 -3.15 19.51 -4.97
N LEU A 90 -3.42 18.46 -4.18
CA LEU A 90 -4.35 17.39 -4.56
C LEU A 90 -5.78 17.91 -4.71
N ALA A 91 -6.26 18.72 -3.78
CA ALA A 91 -7.58 19.33 -3.88
C ALA A 91 -7.73 20.12 -5.19
N LEU A 92 -6.73 20.96 -5.51
CA LEU A 92 -6.72 21.76 -6.75
C LEU A 92 -6.61 20.87 -8.00
N ALA A 93 -5.79 19.84 -7.98
CA ALA A 93 -5.66 18.91 -9.11
C ALA A 93 -6.96 18.12 -9.33
N ILE A 94 -7.63 17.67 -8.26
CA ILE A 94 -8.94 16.98 -8.36
C ILE A 94 -10.03 17.96 -8.83
N ALA A 95 -10.01 19.20 -8.37
CA ALA A 95 -10.92 20.24 -8.88
C ALA A 95 -10.66 20.54 -10.37
N ALA A 96 -9.40 20.60 -10.79
CA ALA A 96 -9.03 20.74 -12.21
C ALA A 96 -9.49 19.53 -13.03
N LEU A 97 -9.36 18.31 -12.49
CA LEU A 97 -9.91 17.10 -13.10
C LEU A 97 -11.43 17.20 -13.25
N ALA A 98 -12.13 17.64 -12.20
CA ALA A 98 -13.57 17.85 -12.24
C ALA A 98 -14.01 18.84 -13.32
N LEU A 99 -13.23 19.87 -13.56
CA LEU A 99 -13.52 20.90 -14.58
C LEU A 99 -13.03 20.51 -15.99
N SER A 100 -12.29 19.40 -16.12
CA SER A 100 -11.84 18.90 -17.41
C SER A 100 -13.00 18.26 -18.19
N ASN A 101 -12.86 18.19 -19.51
CA ASN A 101 -13.79 17.47 -20.38
C ASN A 101 -13.01 16.42 -21.19
N PRO A 102 -13.04 15.14 -20.78
CA PRO A 102 -12.30 14.10 -21.47
C PRO A 102 -12.77 13.85 -22.90
N HIS A 103 -14.03 14.17 -23.23
CA HIS A 103 -14.58 14.00 -24.57
C HIS A 103 -13.98 14.98 -25.58
N ILE A 104 -13.73 16.23 -25.15
CA ILE A 104 -13.23 17.30 -26.02
C ILE A 104 -11.70 17.35 -25.95
N HIS A 105 -11.15 17.20 -24.76
CA HIS A 105 -9.72 17.35 -24.48
C HIS A 105 -9.20 16.17 -23.60
N PRO A 106 -9.00 14.98 -24.16
CA PRO A 106 -8.55 13.81 -23.38
C PRO A 106 -7.14 14.00 -22.79
N LEU A 107 -6.20 14.61 -23.54
CA LEU A 107 -4.82 14.77 -23.09
C LEU A 107 -4.67 15.60 -21.79
N PRO A 108 -5.29 16.79 -21.63
CA PRO A 108 -5.29 17.49 -20.35
C PRO A 108 -5.85 16.65 -19.21
N THR A 109 -6.92 15.90 -19.41
CA THR A 109 -7.51 15.01 -18.41
C THR A 109 -6.51 13.94 -17.95
N PHE A 110 -5.78 13.30 -18.89
CA PHE A 110 -4.73 12.34 -18.58
C PHE A 110 -3.57 12.98 -17.80
N LEU A 111 -3.12 14.17 -18.20
CA LEU A 111 -2.03 14.88 -17.52
C LEU A 111 -2.40 15.28 -16.11
N ILE A 112 -3.65 15.75 -15.89
CA ILE A 112 -4.15 16.04 -14.55
C ILE A 112 -4.25 14.77 -13.70
N ALA A 113 -4.74 13.67 -14.27
CA ALA A 113 -4.79 12.38 -13.55
C ALA A 113 -3.39 11.86 -13.20
N ALA A 114 -2.40 12.03 -14.07
CA ALA A 114 -1.01 11.70 -13.80
C ALA A 114 -0.43 12.59 -12.68
N LEU A 115 -0.77 13.87 -12.67
CA LEU A 115 -0.40 14.79 -11.57
C LEU A 115 -1.04 14.36 -10.25
N ILE A 116 -2.31 13.97 -10.25
CA ILE A 116 -2.98 13.43 -9.06
C ILE A 116 -2.25 12.18 -8.55
N ALA A 117 -1.88 11.24 -9.42
CA ALA A 117 -1.14 10.05 -9.03
C ALA A 117 0.25 10.37 -8.46
N PHE A 118 0.96 11.33 -9.05
CA PHE A 118 2.26 11.80 -8.55
C PHE A 118 2.13 12.45 -7.16
N LEU A 119 1.17 13.33 -6.96
CA LEU A 119 0.91 13.98 -5.69
C LEU A 119 0.45 12.97 -4.63
N SER A 120 -0.40 12.01 -5.02
CA SER A 120 -0.84 10.92 -4.14
C SER A 120 0.31 10.02 -3.72
N ALA A 121 1.15 9.59 -4.66
CA ALA A 121 2.35 8.81 -4.34
C ALA A 121 3.32 9.59 -3.42
N SER A 122 3.42 10.91 -3.60
CA SER A 122 4.19 11.78 -2.72
C SER A 122 3.57 11.87 -1.32
N GLN A 123 2.25 11.97 -1.23
CA GLN A 123 1.52 11.92 0.04
C GLN A 123 1.76 10.60 0.78
N ASP A 124 1.69 9.46 0.07
CA ASP A 124 1.95 8.13 0.63
C ASP A 124 3.35 8.04 1.25
N ILE A 125 4.38 8.54 0.56
CA ILE A 125 5.76 8.58 1.09
C ILE A 125 5.80 9.32 2.44
N VAL A 126 5.16 10.48 2.52
CA VAL A 126 5.18 11.31 3.73
C VAL A 126 4.39 10.66 4.87
N ILE A 127 3.24 10.07 4.58
CA ILE A 127 2.40 9.38 5.56
C ILE A 127 3.09 8.12 6.09
N ASP A 128 3.71 7.32 5.21
CA ASP A 128 4.48 6.14 5.62
C ASP A 128 5.66 6.53 6.54
N ALA A 129 6.39 7.58 6.18
CA ALA A 129 7.48 8.09 7.00
C ALA A 129 6.96 8.65 8.36
N TRP A 130 5.84 9.38 8.36
CA TRP A 130 5.18 9.85 9.58
C TRP A 130 4.79 8.68 10.49
N ARG A 131 4.25 7.59 9.92
CA ARG A 131 3.90 6.35 10.64
C ARG A 131 5.13 5.73 11.31
N ILE A 132 6.21 5.53 10.54
CA ILE A 132 7.44 4.89 11.01
C ILE A 132 8.10 5.70 12.14
N GLU A 133 8.08 7.03 12.02
CA GLU A 133 8.69 7.95 12.98
C GLU A 133 7.81 8.15 14.25
N THR A 134 6.51 7.90 14.14
CA THR A 134 5.53 8.13 15.23
C THR A 134 5.28 6.87 16.09
N PHE A 135 5.26 5.69 15.46
CA PHE A 135 4.89 4.45 16.14
C PHE A 135 6.10 3.54 16.34
N PRO A 136 6.29 2.97 17.54
CA PRO A 136 7.32 1.96 17.77
C PRO A 136 7.00 0.65 17.03
N PRO A 137 7.98 -0.27 16.86
CA PRO A 137 7.83 -1.50 16.09
C PRO A 137 6.64 -2.38 16.46
N ASP A 138 6.32 -2.49 17.75
CA ASP A 138 5.20 -3.26 18.30
C ASP A 138 3.83 -2.64 18.01
N SER A 139 3.78 -1.34 17.73
CA SER A 139 2.56 -0.60 17.42
C SER A 139 2.36 -0.38 15.89
N GLN A 140 3.30 -0.82 15.04
CA GLN A 140 3.18 -0.67 13.58
C GLN A 140 2.00 -1.45 13.01
N GLY A 141 1.68 -2.62 13.54
CA GLY A 141 0.53 -3.43 13.10
C GLY A 141 -0.82 -2.71 13.33
N PRO A 142 -1.15 -2.30 14.56
CA PRO A 142 -2.33 -1.48 14.83
C PRO A 142 -2.39 -0.18 14.04
N ALA A 143 -1.26 0.51 13.85
CA ALA A 143 -1.18 1.72 13.05
C ALA A 143 -1.52 1.46 11.58
N LEU A 144 -1.03 0.35 11.02
CA LEU A 144 -1.35 -0.06 9.67
C LEU A 144 -2.82 -0.46 9.53
N GLY A 145 -3.38 -1.17 10.52
CA GLY A 145 -4.81 -1.50 10.54
C GLY A 145 -5.69 -0.24 10.49
N ALA A 146 -5.33 0.78 11.30
CA ALA A 146 -6.01 2.07 11.28
C ALA A 146 -5.88 2.77 9.90
N TYR A 147 -4.69 2.77 9.30
CA TYR A 147 -4.45 3.29 7.96
C TYR A 147 -5.32 2.58 6.91
N VAL A 148 -5.31 1.24 6.90
CA VAL A 148 -6.08 0.44 5.93
C VAL A 148 -7.58 0.66 6.08
N LEU A 149 -8.10 0.78 7.31
CA LEU A 149 -9.50 1.09 7.54
C LEU A 149 -9.88 2.43 6.89
N GLY A 150 -9.11 3.48 7.12
CA GLY A 150 -9.30 4.78 6.47
C GLY A 150 -9.20 4.68 4.95
N TYR A 151 -8.17 4.00 4.46
CA TYR A 151 -7.90 3.82 3.03
C TYR A 151 -9.07 3.11 2.30
N ARG A 152 -9.62 2.04 2.90
CA ARG A 152 -10.79 1.33 2.34
C ARG A 152 -12.05 2.20 2.35
N GLY A 153 -12.27 2.99 3.43
CA GLY A 153 -13.34 3.98 3.46
C GLY A 153 -13.22 5.01 2.34
N ALA A 154 -12.01 5.49 2.08
CA ALA A 154 -11.74 6.42 0.98
C ALA A 154 -12.00 5.81 -0.40
N MET A 155 -11.58 4.56 -0.62
CA MET A 155 -11.85 3.86 -1.88
C MET A 155 -13.36 3.70 -2.14
N LEU A 156 -14.15 3.48 -1.09
CA LEU A 156 -15.61 3.47 -1.22
C LEU A 156 -16.14 4.86 -1.56
N THR A 157 -15.61 5.91 -0.95
CA THR A 157 -16.04 7.28 -1.19
C THR A 157 -15.71 7.74 -2.61
N SER A 158 -14.45 7.66 -3.01
CA SER A 158 -13.97 8.17 -4.32
C SER A 158 -14.13 7.17 -5.47
N GLY A 159 -14.39 5.90 -5.16
CA GLY A 159 -14.78 4.87 -6.13
C GLY A 159 -16.30 4.80 -6.27
N ALA A 160 -16.91 3.89 -5.54
CA ALA A 160 -18.36 3.62 -5.63
C ALA A 160 -19.23 4.84 -5.30
N GLY A 161 -18.84 5.66 -4.29
CA GLY A 161 -19.58 6.85 -3.89
C GLY A 161 -19.64 7.92 -4.97
N VAL A 162 -18.52 8.20 -5.65
CA VAL A 162 -18.49 9.11 -6.79
C VAL A 162 -19.42 8.60 -7.88
N ILE A 163 -19.27 7.34 -8.31
CA ILE A 163 -20.08 6.75 -9.39
C ILE A 163 -21.59 6.79 -9.04
N ALA A 164 -21.95 6.45 -7.81
CA ALA A 164 -23.34 6.50 -7.36
C ALA A 164 -23.92 7.93 -7.32
N SER A 165 -23.09 8.93 -7.07
CA SER A 165 -23.52 10.32 -7.00
C SER A 165 -23.59 11.02 -8.37
N VAL A 166 -23.02 10.43 -9.43
CA VAL A 166 -23.00 11.02 -10.79
C VAL A 166 -24.42 11.29 -11.32
N GLY A 167 -25.38 10.41 -11.03
CA GLY A 167 -26.76 10.60 -11.46
C GLY A 167 -27.43 11.87 -10.91
N ALA A 168 -27.04 12.29 -9.70
CA ALA A 168 -27.60 13.48 -9.04
C ALA A 168 -26.75 14.75 -9.22
N LEU A 169 -25.41 14.60 -9.22
CA LEU A 169 -24.46 15.73 -9.19
C LEU A 169 -23.68 15.91 -10.51
N GLY A 170 -23.81 14.96 -11.42
CA GLY A 170 -22.92 14.87 -12.57
C GLY A 170 -21.47 14.52 -12.16
N TRP A 171 -20.62 14.22 -13.13
CA TRP A 171 -19.18 13.94 -12.91
C TRP A 171 -18.47 15.12 -12.25
N HIS A 172 -18.76 16.35 -12.70
CA HIS A 172 -18.15 17.58 -12.16
C HIS A 172 -18.46 17.77 -10.66
N GLY A 173 -19.75 17.67 -10.29
CA GLY A 173 -20.17 17.86 -8.89
C GLY A 173 -19.65 16.77 -7.97
N ALA A 174 -19.66 15.51 -8.40
CA ALA A 174 -19.17 14.38 -7.64
C ALA A 174 -17.65 14.49 -7.36
N LEU A 175 -16.85 14.85 -8.36
CA LEU A 175 -15.41 15.04 -8.21
C LEU A 175 -15.06 16.28 -7.38
N LEU A 176 -15.80 17.39 -7.53
CA LEU A 176 -15.63 18.58 -6.67
C LEU A 176 -15.95 18.27 -5.21
N GLY A 177 -16.92 17.40 -4.94
CA GLY A 177 -17.19 16.90 -3.59
C GLY A 177 -15.95 16.21 -2.97
N VAL A 178 -15.27 15.38 -3.74
CA VAL A 178 -14.02 14.74 -3.27
C VAL A 178 -12.91 15.77 -3.05
N ALA A 179 -12.76 16.75 -3.94
CA ALA A 179 -11.79 17.84 -3.76
C ALA A 179 -12.06 18.60 -2.44
N GLY A 180 -13.33 18.86 -2.12
CA GLY A 180 -13.75 19.52 -0.88
C GLY A 180 -13.38 18.75 0.39
N LEU A 181 -13.36 17.42 0.36
CA LEU A 181 -12.93 16.60 1.50
C LEU A 181 -11.48 16.88 1.92
N PHE A 182 -10.60 17.26 1.00
CA PHE A 182 -9.21 17.60 1.32
C PHE A 182 -9.06 18.83 2.23
N VAL A 183 -10.08 19.67 2.35
CA VAL A 183 -10.10 20.75 3.37
C VAL A 183 -10.07 20.16 4.77
N ILE A 184 -10.82 19.06 5.00
CA ILE A 184 -10.81 18.33 6.27
C ILE A 184 -9.42 17.67 6.48
N GLY A 185 -8.84 17.08 5.44
CA GLY A 185 -7.50 16.49 5.49
C GLY A 185 -6.43 17.51 5.88
N PHE A 186 -6.49 18.68 5.28
CA PHE A 186 -5.60 19.78 5.60
C PHE A 186 -5.76 20.23 7.07
N ALA A 187 -7.00 20.37 7.56
CA ALA A 187 -7.25 20.70 8.96
C ALA A 187 -6.67 19.64 9.93
N ILE A 188 -6.84 18.36 9.60
CA ILE A 188 -6.26 17.25 10.39
C ILE A 188 -4.73 17.31 10.37
N THR A 189 -4.12 17.63 9.24
CA THR A 189 -2.66 17.80 9.12
C THR A 189 -2.16 18.94 10.03
N LEU A 190 -2.91 20.04 10.15
CA LEU A 190 -2.55 21.15 11.03
C LEU A 190 -2.62 20.78 12.53
N ILE A 191 -3.51 19.86 12.90
CA ILE A 191 -3.70 19.42 14.30
C ILE A 191 -2.78 18.24 14.64
N ALA A 192 -2.36 17.44 13.66
CA ALA A 192 -1.50 16.29 13.85
C ALA A 192 -0.19 16.68 14.55
N ARG A 193 0.40 15.75 15.30
CA ARG A 193 1.72 15.98 15.91
C ARG A 193 2.82 15.68 14.90
N GLU A 194 3.82 16.58 14.84
CA GLU A 194 5.04 16.31 14.07
C GLU A 194 5.88 15.30 14.83
N PRO A 195 6.39 14.24 14.16
CA PRO A 195 7.34 13.32 14.76
C PRO A 195 8.64 14.02 15.15
N PRO A 196 9.39 13.50 16.16
CA PRO A 196 10.71 14.01 16.50
C PRO A 196 11.63 13.99 15.27
N GLN A 197 12.26 15.12 14.98
CA GLN A 197 13.20 15.18 13.87
C GLN A 197 14.60 14.81 14.33
N PRO A 198 15.29 13.87 13.65
CA PRO A 198 16.71 13.67 13.87
C PRO A 198 17.48 14.93 13.44
N THR A 199 18.50 15.29 14.21
CA THR A 199 19.40 16.41 13.88
C THR A 199 20.10 16.09 12.56
N ALA A 200 19.72 16.77 11.49
CA ALA A 200 20.36 16.57 10.19
C ALA A 200 21.73 17.27 10.19
N PRO A 201 22.80 16.61 9.71
CA PRO A 201 24.06 17.29 9.45
C PRO A 201 23.86 18.40 8.40
N PRO A 202 24.70 19.43 8.40
CA PRO A 202 24.59 20.51 7.43
C PRO A 202 24.67 19.98 6.00
N ALA A 203 23.76 20.45 5.14
CA ALA A 203 23.70 20.03 3.75
C ALA A 203 24.99 20.42 3.00
N PRO A 204 25.55 19.55 2.15
CA PRO A 204 26.76 19.88 1.40
C PRO A 204 26.53 21.10 0.49
N PRO A 205 27.56 21.91 0.25
CA PRO A 205 27.46 23.07 -0.61
C PRO A 205 27.27 22.67 -2.08
N GLY A 206 26.37 23.34 -2.79
CA GLY A 206 26.08 23.12 -4.23
C GLY A 206 24.94 22.16 -4.50
N LEU A 207 24.17 22.45 -5.57
CA LEU A 207 22.95 21.70 -5.93
C LEU A 207 23.26 20.23 -6.30
N VAL A 208 24.31 20.02 -7.11
CA VAL A 208 24.71 18.68 -7.58
C VAL A 208 25.16 17.79 -6.40
N ALA A 209 25.94 18.37 -5.46
CA ALA A 209 26.38 17.66 -4.27
C ALA A 209 25.19 17.30 -3.37
N ARG A 210 24.19 18.19 -3.24
CA ARG A 210 22.96 17.94 -2.49
C ARG A 210 22.12 16.83 -3.13
N VAL A 211 21.91 16.86 -4.43
CA VAL A 211 21.15 15.82 -5.16
C VAL A 211 21.88 14.47 -5.08
N ARG A 212 23.19 14.47 -5.27
CA ARG A 212 24.01 13.25 -5.12
C ARG A 212 23.94 12.70 -3.70
N ALA A 213 24.08 13.53 -2.69
CA ALA A 213 23.96 13.12 -1.29
C ALA A 213 22.54 12.61 -0.99
N ALA A 214 21.51 13.25 -1.53
CA ALA A 214 20.12 12.87 -1.34
C ALA A 214 19.80 11.48 -1.85
N ILE A 215 20.42 11.04 -2.93
CA ILE A 215 20.16 9.73 -3.56
C ILE A 215 21.22 8.70 -3.12
N ALA A 216 22.51 9.08 -3.19
CA ALA A 216 23.59 8.13 -2.98
C ALA A 216 23.81 7.79 -1.49
N GLU A 217 23.62 8.73 -0.57
CA GLU A 217 23.83 8.46 0.86
C GLU A 217 22.82 7.44 1.43
N PRO A 218 21.48 7.56 1.23
CA PRO A 218 20.53 6.59 1.73
C PRO A 218 20.74 5.19 1.15
N LEU A 219 21.08 5.14 -0.15
CA LEU A 219 21.35 3.89 -0.83
C LEU A 219 22.66 3.24 -0.35
N ARG A 220 23.73 4.05 -0.24
CA ARG A 220 25.01 3.61 0.28
C ARG A 220 24.91 3.16 1.73
N ASP A 221 24.20 3.93 2.58
CA ASP A 221 23.95 3.56 3.97
C ASP A 221 23.27 2.20 4.07
N PHE A 222 22.28 1.95 3.22
CA PHE A 222 21.58 0.67 3.19
C PHE A 222 22.46 -0.45 2.64
N LEU A 223 23.10 -0.26 1.48
CA LEU A 223 23.88 -1.29 0.79
C LEU A 223 25.22 -1.62 1.51
N ALA A 224 25.74 -0.71 2.33
CA ALA A 224 26.93 -0.95 3.14
C ALA A 224 26.67 -1.90 4.32
N ARG A 225 25.42 -2.19 4.65
CA ARG A 225 25.09 -3.09 5.75
C ARG A 225 25.36 -4.55 5.38
N PRO A 226 25.90 -5.35 6.32
CA PRO A 226 26.06 -6.78 6.09
C PRO A 226 24.72 -7.43 5.70
N GLY A 227 24.73 -8.18 4.61
CA GLY A 227 23.53 -8.88 4.15
C GLY A 227 22.48 -8.03 3.41
N ALA A 228 22.75 -6.76 3.08
CA ALA A 228 21.80 -5.87 2.39
C ALA A 228 21.17 -6.51 1.13
N TRP A 229 21.97 -7.19 0.31
CA TRP A 229 21.49 -7.89 -0.89
C TRP A 229 20.53 -9.04 -0.57
N VAL A 230 20.77 -9.77 0.52
CA VAL A 230 19.89 -10.85 0.99
C VAL A 230 18.56 -10.25 1.46
N VAL A 231 18.62 -9.10 2.14
CA VAL A 231 17.43 -8.36 2.55
C VAL A 231 16.64 -7.86 1.34
N LEU A 232 17.29 -7.30 0.32
CA LEU A 232 16.61 -6.87 -0.91
C LEU A 232 15.96 -8.04 -1.65
N ALA A 233 16.66 -9.17 -1.74
CA ALA A 233 16.10 -10.39 -2.32
C ALA A 233 14.88 -10.89 -1.51
N TYR A 234 14.95 -10.88 -0.18
CA TYR A 234 13.82 -11.19 0.68
C TYR A 234 12.62 -10.28 0.42
N VAL A 235 12.85 -8.96 0.37
CA VAL A 235 11.81 -7.96 0.09
C VAL A 235 11.15 -8.19 -1.28
N ALA A 236 11.95 -8.50 -2.31
CA ALA A 236 11.44 -8.81 -3.63
C ALA A 236 10.63 -10.12 -3.68
N CYS A 237 11.03 -11.12 -2.87
CA CYS A 237 10.37 -12.41 -2.84
C CYS A 237 9.15 -12.48 -1.92
N PHE A 238 8.98 -11.52 -1.00
CA PHE A 238 7.95 -11.59 0.03
C PHE A 238 6.53 -11.67 -0.54
N TYR A 239 6.27 -10.99 -1.64
CA TYR A 239 4.94 -10.92 -2.26
C TYR A 239 4.74 -11.89 -3.43
N LEU A 240 5.63 -12.86 -3.66
CA LEU A 240 5.56 -13.70 -4.86
C LEU A 240 4.30 -14.57 -4.91
N ASP A 241 3.89 -15.14 -3.78
CA ASP A 241 2.69 -15.94 -3.64
C ASP A 241 1.42 -15.12 -3.90
N GLU A 242 1.32 -13.96 -3.27
CA GLU A 242 0.23 -13.01 -3.48
C GLU A 242 0.21 -12.45 -4.91
N ALA A 243 1.37 -12.14 -5.47
CA ALA A 243 1.49 -11.64 -6.84
C ALA A 243 0.97 -12.63 -7.88
N LEU A 244 1.26 -13.92 -7.68
CA LEU A 244 0.73 -14.99 -8.53
C LEU A 244 -0.75 -15.20 -8.28
N ALA A 245 -1.15 -15.46 -7.04
CA ALA A 245 -2.51 -15.85 -6.69
C ALA A 245 -3.52 -14.72 -6.83
N GLY A 246 -3.20 -13.53 -6.32
CA GLY A 246 -4.17 -12.45 -6.10
C GLY A 246 -4.87 -11.97 -7.37
N LYS A 247 -4.16 -11.86 -8.49
CA LYS A 247 -4.76 -11.45 -9.77
C LYS A 247 -5.67 -12.53 -10.39
N MET A 248 -5.48 -13.78 -9.99
CA MET A 248 -6.23 -14.92 -10.52
C MET A 248 -7.43 -15.32 -9.66
N LEU A 249 -7.68 -14.65 -8.52
CA LEU A 249 -8.80 -14.96 -7.63
C LEU A 249 -10.16 -14.76 -8.31
N ALA A 250 -10.38 -13.63 -8.97
CA ALA A 250 -11.66 -13.37 -9.62
C ALA A 250 -11.97 -14.36 -10.77
N PRO A 251 -11.02 -14.64 -11.69
CA PRO A 251 -11.18 -15.71 -12.67
C PRO A 251 -11.42 -17.10 -12.04
N LEU A 252 -10.70 -17.43 -10.94
CA LEU A 252 -10.90 -18.69 -10.22
C LEU A 252 -12.32 -18.80 -9.69
N TYR A 253 -12.80 -17.82 -8.93
CA TYR A 253 -14.14 -17.88 -8.33
C TYR A 253 -15.22 -18.05 -9.40
N ARG A 254 -15.07 -17.36 -10.53
CA ARG A 254 -15.97 -17.48 -11.67
C ARG A 254 -15.93 -18.87 -12.30
N SER A 255 -14.75 -19.46 -12.48
CA SER A 255 -14.58 -20.80 -13.04
C SER A 255 -15.13 -21.90 -12.14
N LEU A 256 -15.15 -21.68 -10.81
CA LEU A 256 -15.72 -22.58 -9.82
C LEU A 256 -17.23 -22.41 -9.64
N GLY A 257 -17.88 -21.53 -10.42
CA GLY A 257 -19.34 -21.38 -10.46
C GLY A 257 -19.92 -20.52 -9.33
N PHE A 258 -19.11 -19.74 -8.60
CA PHE A 258 -19.65 -18.85 -7.58
C PHE A 258 -20.35 -17.63 -8.18
N ASP A 259 -21.52 -17.30 -7.64
CA ASP A 259 -22.28 -16.11 -8.03
C ASP A 259 -21.64 -14.82 -7.52
N ARG A 260 -21.99 -13.69 -8.15
CA ARG A 260 -21.41 -12.38 -7.82
C ARG A 260 -21.69 -11.93 -6.38
N ALA A 261 -22.88 -12.23 -5.84
CA ALA A 261 -23.26 -11.83 -4.50
C ALA A 261 -22.42 -12.56 -3.44
N THR A 262 -22.24 -13.88 -3.61
CA THR A 262 -21.39 -14.72 -2.76
C THR A 262 -19.94 -14.25 -2.77
N VAL A 263 -19.38 -13.97 -3.96
CA VAL A 263 -18.01 -13.45 -4.09
C VAL A 263 -17.88 -12.07 -3.45
N ALA A 264 -18.85 -11.17 -3.67
CA ALA A 264 -18.84 -9.84 -3.08
C ALA A 264 -18.88 -9.87 -1.54
N LEU A 265 -19.68 -10.77 -0.95
CA LEU A 265 -19.74 -10.96 0.50
C LEU A 265 -18.40 -11.49 1.04
N ALA A 266 -17.81 -12.48 0.36
CA ALA A 266 -16.52 -13.04 0.75
C ALA A 266 -15.39 -11.99 0.70
N THR A 267 -15.22 -11.33 -0.46
CA THR A 267 -14.09 -10.41 -0.72
C THR A 267 -14.30 -9.00 -0.17
N GLY A 268 -15.52 -8.64 0.19
CA GLY A 268 -15.86 -7.37 0.82
C GLY A 268 -15.84 -7.46 2.35
N PRO A 269 -17.00 -7.57 3.02
CA PRO A 269 -17.07 -7.44 4.47
C PRO A 269 -16.31 -8.54 5.23
N ILE A 270 -16.33 -9.81 4.77
CA ILE A 270 -15.62 -10.91 5.43
C ILE A 270 -14.10 -10.66 5.36
N SER A 271 -13.57 -10.43 4.16
CA SER A 271 -12.14 -10.17 3.95
C SER A 271 -11.68 -8.93 4.72
N LEU A 272 -12.44 -7.82 4.69
CA LEU A 272 -12.08 -6.60 5.40
C LEU A 272 -11.98 -6.82 6.91
N THR A 273 -12.99 -7.47 7.50
CA THR A 273 -13.01 -7.76 8.95
C THR A 273 -11.81 -8.61 9.35
N CYS A 274 -11.55 -9.70 8.62
CA CYS A 274 -10.44 -10.59 8.89
C CYS A 274 -9.08 -9.90 8.68
N THR A 275 -8.96 -9.06 7.66
CA THR A 275 -7.77 -8.23 7.42
C THR A 275 -7.46 -7.32 8.61
N LEU A 276 -8.44 -6.61 9.15
CA LEU A 276 -8.25 -5.73 10.30
C LEU A 276 -7.82 -6.51 11.56
N LEU A 277 -8.44 -7.67 11.81
CA LEU A 277 -8.06 -8.56 12.89
C LEU A 277 -6.64 -9.12 12.68
N GLY A 278 -6.27 -9.46 11.46
CA GLY A 278 -4.94 -9.93 11.10
C GLY A 278 -3.85 -8.88 11.37
N TYR A 279 -4.07 -7.63 11.02
CA TYR A 279 -3.13 -6.54 11.34
C TYR A 279 -2.93 -6.35 12.85
N ALA A 280 -4.01 -6.41 13.64
CA ALA A 280 -3.93 -6.31 15.08
C ALA A 280 -3.15 -7.50 15.67
N MET A 281 -3.43 -8.72 15.20
CA MET A 281 -2.74 -9.93 15.67
C MET A 281 -1.27 -9.93 15.22
N GLY A 282 -0.94 -9.50 14.01
CA GLY A 282 0.43 -9.45 13.52
C GLY A 282 1.31 -8.51 14.34
N GLY A 283 0.80 -7.34 14.74
CA GLY A 283 1.50 -6.45 15.66
C GLY A 283 1.76 -7.08 17.02
N THR A 284 0.76 -7.75 17.61
CA THR A 284 0.92 -8.46 18.89
C THR A 284 1.89 -9.63 18.76
N LEU A 285 1.88 -10.34 17.64
CA LEU A 285 2.80 -11.46 17.40
C LEU A 285 4.26 -10.98 17.31
N VAL A 286 4.52 -9.84 16.66
CA VAL A 286 5.84 -9.22 16.62
C VAL A 286 6.32 -8.82 18.02
N ALA A 287 5.44 -8.24 18.84
CA ALA A 287 5.75 -7.88 20.22
C ALA A 287 6.07 -9.12 21.09
N TRP A 288 5.41 -10.24 20.83
CA TRP A 288 5.49 -11.47 21.62
C TRP A 288 6.69 -12.35 21.26
N LEU A 289 6.86 -12.64 19.96
CA LEU A 289 7.87 -13.57 19.46
C LEU A 289 9.16 -12.85 19.04
N GLY A 290 9.13 -11.52 18.95
CA GLY A 290 10.14 -10.75 18.26
C GLY A 290 9.99 -10.86 16.75
N MET A 291 10.54 -9.88 16.04
CA MET A 291 10.31 -9.66 14.59
C MET A 291 10.67 -10.86 13.72
N GLY A 292 11.84 -11.44 13.93
CA GLY A 292 12.32 -12.52 13.08
C GLY A 292 11.50 -13.80 13.18
N ARG A 293 11.15 -14.21 14.40
CA ARG A 293 10.31 -15.39 14.64
C ARG A 293 8.89 -15.16 14.15
N ALA A 294 8.36 -13.94 14.33
CA ALA A 294 7.05 -13.57 13.81
C ALA A 294 6.99 -13.70 12.28
N LEU A 295 8.00 -13.22 11.55
CA LEU A 295 8.07 -13.34 10.09
C LEU A 295 8.11 -14.79 9.61
N ILE A 296 8.86 -15.65 10.29
CA ILE A 296 8.90 -17.08 9.95
C ILE A 296 7.55 -17.75 10.26
N ALA A 297 6.99 -17.50 11.45
CA ALA A 297 5.72 -18.09 11.85
C ALA A 297 4.59 -17.66 10.87
N THR A 298 4.50 -16.37 10.54
CA THR A 298 3.50 -15.86 9.61
C THR A 298 3.70 -16.38 8.19
N GLY A 299 4.95 -16.51 7.72
CA GLY A 299 5.26 -17.07 6.41
C GLY A 299 4.83 -18.55 6.29
N PHE A 300 5.11 -19.38 7.29
CA PHE A 300 4.65 -20.77 7.30
C PHE A 300 3.11 -20.85 7.37
N THR A 301 2.49 -20.02 8.19
CA THR A 301 1.04 -19.97 8.32
C THR A 301 0.41 -19.54 7.00
N GLN A 302 0.95 -18.53 6.32
CA GLN A 302 0.48 -18.06 5.02
C GLN A 302 0.58 -19.16 3.96
N MET A 303 1.72 -19.84 3.86
CA MET A 303 1.89 -20.97 2.97
C MET A 303 0.89 -22.10 3.26
N ALA A 304 0.67 -22.42 4.54
CA ALA A 304 -0.29 -23.45 4.93
C ALA A 304 -1.73 -23.07 4.55
N PHE A 305 -2.14 -21.82 4.76
CA PHE A 305 -3.50 -21.37 4.43
C PHE A 305 -3.71 -21.14 2.92
N MET A 306 -2.66 -20.86 2.15
CA MET A 306 -2.74 -20.84 0.70
C MET A 306 -3.16 -22.21 0.12
N SER A 307 -2.89 -23.31 0.82
CA SER A 307 -3.39 -24.64 0.45
C SER A 307 -4.92 -24.74 0.39
N LEU A 308 -5.63 -23.87 1.12
CA LEU A 308 -7.11 -23.82 1.05
C LEU A 308 -7.62 -23.47 -0.35
N TYR A 309 -6.88 -22.66 -1.11
CA TYR A 309 -7.23 -22.43 -2.53
C TYR A 309 -7.08 -23.69 -3.35
N VAL A 310 -6.08 -24.53 -3.08
CA VAL A 310 -5.95 -25.84 -3.73
C VAL A 310 -7.14 -26.72 -3.39
N VAL A 311 -7.55 -26.77 -2.11
CA VAL A 311 -8.74 -27.51 -1.67
C VAL A 311 -10.02 -26.96 -2.31
N LEU A 312 -10.12 -25.63 -2.46
CA LEU A 312 -11.25 -24.96 -3.10
C LEU A 312 -11.37 -25.35 -4.58
N THR A 313 -10.25 -25.48 -5.31
CA THR A 313 -10.27 -25.94 -6.71
C THR A 313 -10.79 -27.37 -6.87
N LEU A 314 -10.64 -28.19 -5.84
CA LEU A 314 -11.12 -29.59 -5.82
C LEU A 314 -12.59 -29.71 -5.37
N ASN A 315 -13.18 -28.62 -4.83
CA ASN A 315 -14.54 -28.58 -4.29
C ASN A 315 -15.33 -27.39 -4.89
N PRO A 316 -15.62 -27.38 -6.21
CA PRO A 316 -16.31 -26.28 -6.87
C PRO A 316 -17.72 -26.08 -6.30
N GLY A 317 -18.16 -24.83 -6.20
CA GLY A 317 -19.50 -24.46 -5.71
C GLY A 317 -19.68 -24.52 -4.19
N ASN A 318 -18.67 -24.92 -3.41
CA ASN A 318 -18.78 -24.96 -1.94
C ASN A 318 -18.61 -23.56 -1.32
N THR A 319 -19.73 -22.88 -1.07
CA THR A 319 -19.77 -21.51 -0.54
C THR A 319 -19.14 -21.40 0.86
N ASN A 320 -19.36 -22.38 1.74
CA ASN A 320 -18.78 -22.35 3.08
C ASN A 320 -17.25 -22.45 3.02
N LEU A 321 -16.73 -23.30 2.14
CA LEU A 321 -15.28 -23.41 1.92
C LEU A 321 -14.71 -22.10 1.34
N LEU A 322 -15.41 -21.43 0.41
CA LEU A 322 -15.01 -20.13 -0.11
C LEU A 322 -14.90 -19.09 1.01
N TYR A 323 -15.94 -18.95 1.84
CA TYR A 323 -15.92 -17.99 2.95
C TYR A 323 -14.79 -18.26 3.93
N THR A 324 -14.58 -19.54 4.29
CA THR A 324 -13.51 -19.95 5.18
C THR A 324 -12.14 -19.66 4.57
N THR A 325 -11.94 -19.99 3.29
CA THR A 325 -10.68 -19.74 2.57
C THR A 325 -10.35 -18.25 2.54
N VAL A 326 -11.30 -17.42 2.11
CA VAL A 326 -11.09 -15.96 2.02
C VAL A 326 -10.90 -15.33 3.40
N ALA A 327 -11.65 -15.77 4.41
CA ALA A 327 -11.51 -15.24 5.77
C ALA A 327 -10.13 -15.54 6.38
N LEU A 328 -9.70 -16.80 6.32
CA LEU A 328 -8.44 -17.24 6.90
C LEU A 328 -7.24 -16.69 6.14
N GLU A 329 -7.31 -16.70 4.82
CA GLU A 329 -6.26 -16.12 3.98
C GLU A 329 -6.10 -14.62 4.23
N ALA A 330 -7.18 -13.83 4.22
CA ALA A 330 -7.14 -12.41 4.49
C ALA A 330 -6.59 -12.08 5.90
N PHE A 331 -6.95 -12.89 6.90
CA PHE A 331 -6.43 -12.77 8.26
C PHE A 331 -4.92 -13.02 8.32
N VAL A 332 -4.46 -14.14 7.77
CA VAL A 332 -3.06 -14.56 7.82
C VAL A 332 -2.18 -13.67 6.97
N GLN A 333 -2.65 -13.28 5.78
CA GLN A 333 -1.94 -12.33 4.92
C GLN A 333 -1.74 -10.98 5.62
N ALA A 334 -2.78 -10.44 6.25
CA ALA A 334 -2.67 -9.18 6.98
C ALA A 334 -1.73 -9.29 8.21
N MET A 335 -1.73 -10.45 8.87
CA MET A 335 -0.80 -10.75 9.97
C MET A 335 0.66 -10.79 9.47
N ALA A 336 0.92 -11.46 8.35
CA ALA A 336 2.25 -11.51 7.73
C ALA A 336 2.69 -10.11 7.24
N MET A 337 1.76 -9.36 6.64
CA MET A 337 1.99 -8.00 6.20
C MET A 337 2.36 -7.06 7.35
N ALA A 338 1.69 -7.16 8.51
CA ALA A 338 2.03 -6.35 9.68
C ALA A 338 3.46 -6.61 10.15
N ALA A 339 3.87 -7.89 10.21
CA ALA A 339 5.23 -8.28 10.57
C ALA A 339 6.26 -7.79 9.53
N PHE A 340 5.95 -7.92 8.24
CA PHE A 340 6.81 -7.46 7.15
C PHE A 340 7.00 -5.93 7.16
N ILE A 341 5.93 -5.17 7.33
CA ILE A 341 6.00 -3.70 7.39
C ILE A 341 6.77 -3.24 8.64
N ALA A 342 6.59 -3.91 9.78
CA ALA A 342 7.40 -3.65 10.96
C ALA A 342 8.88 -3.91 10.69
N TYR A 343 9.21 -5.00 9.97
CA TYR A 343 10.57 -5.30 9.53
C TYR A 343 11.12 -4.25 8.59
N LEU A 344 10.41 -3.89 7.51
CA LEU A 344 10.84 -2.82 6.60
C LEU A 344 11.08 -1.50 7.34
N SER A 345 10.19 -1.18 8.30
CA SER A 345 10.32 0.02 9.11
C SER A 345 11.57 0.00 9.99
N SER A 346 11.94 -1.17 10.54
CA SER A 346 13.15 -1.34 11.36
C SER A 346 14.45 -1.21 10.57
N LEU A 347 14.40 -1.49 9.27
CA LEU A 347 15.55 -1.33 8.35
C LEU A 347 15.83 0.13 8.00
N CYS A 348 14.87 1.03 8.21
CA CYS A 348 15.03 2.44 7.88
C CYS A 348 15.77 3.19 8.98
N THR A 349 16.73 4.04 8.60
CA THR A 349 17.31 5.02 9.53
C THR A 349 16.39 6.23 9.63
N LEU A 350 16.29 6.82 10.82
CA LEU A 350 15.42 8.00 11.03
C LEU A 350 15.83 9.19 10.16
N ARG A 351 17.09 9.23 9.72
CA ARG A 351 17.62 10.26 8.82
C ARG A 351 17.04 10.15 7.40
N PHE A 352 16.81 8.90 6.92
CA PHE A 352 16.43 8.60 5.54
C PHE A 352 15.15 7.78 5.44
N THR A 353 14.25 7.95 6.41
CA THR A 353 13.05 7.10 6.58
C THR A 353 12.21 7.02 5.30
N ALA A 354 11.87 8.18 4.71
CA ALA A 354 11.02 8.22 3.52
C ALA A 354 11.73 7.58 2.31
N THR A 355 13.01 7.86 2.12
CA THR A 355 13.78 7.35 0.98
C THR A 355 13.99 5.84 1.06
N GLN A 356 14.46 5.35 2.20
CA GLN A 356 14.74 3.92 2.37
C GLN A 356 13.45 3.10 2.35
N TYR A 357 12.39 3.57 3.01
CA TYR A 357 11.11 2.86 2.98
C TYR A 357 10.49 2.87 1.58
N ALA A 358 10.52 4.02 0.88
CA ALA A 358 10.03 4.11 -0.49
C ALA A 358 10.81 3.18 -1.44
N LEU A 359 12.14 3.08 -1.29
CA LEU A 359 12.96 2.16 -2.08
C LEU A 359 12.54 0.69 -1.84
N LEU A 360 12.48 0.27 -0.58
CA LEU A 360 12.14 -1.09 -0.22
C LEU A 360 10.71 -1.45 -0.68
N SER A 361 9.74 -0.57 -0.43
CA SER A 361 8.36 -0.80 -0.87
C SER A 361 8.21 -0.79 -2.39
N SER A 362 9.00 0.01 -3.11
CA SER A 362 9.00 0.02 -4.58
C SER A 362 9.60 -1.25 -5.17
N ILE A 363 10.65 -1.82 -4.57
CA ILE A 363 11.23 -3.10 -4.99
C ILE A 363 10.20 -4.21 -4.82
N ALA A 364 9.52 -4.27 -3.68
CA ALA A 364 8.45 -5.23 -3.43
C ALA A 364 7.31 -5.09 -4.46
N ALA A 365 6.86 -3.86 -4.73
CA ALA A 365 5.82 -3.58 -5.70
C ALA A 365 6.22 -3.96 -7.13
N LEU A 366 7.45 -3.63 -7.55
CA LEU A 366 7.95 -3.95 -8.89
C LEU A 366 8.01 -5.46 -9.10
N ALA A 367 8.55 -6.21 -8.14
CA ALA A 367 8.59 -7.67 -8.19
C ALA A 367 7.19 -8.27 -8.28
N SER A 368 6.25 -7.79 -7.45
CA SER A 368 4.85 -8.22 -7.47
C SER A 368 4.17 -7.92 -8.81
N HIS A 369 4.36 -6.72 -9.37
CA HIS A 369 3.77 -6.38 -10.67
C HIS A 369 4.32 -7.22 -11.81
N THR A 370 5.63 -7.46 -11.84
CA THR A 370 6.28 -8.27 -12.88
C THR A 370 5.79 -9.72 -12.85
N VAL A 371 5.83 -10.34 -11.68
CA VAL A 371 5.40 -11.74 -11.51
C VAL A 371 3.88 -11.89 -11.69
N GLY A 372 3.10 -10.97 -11.12
CA GLY A 372 1.65 -10.95 -11.27
C GLY A 372 1.19 -10.76 -12.73
N GLY A 373 2.01 -10.09 -13.56
CA GLY A 373 1.74 -9.98 -15.00
C GLY A 373 1.82 -11.32 -15.75
N LEU A 374 2.62 -12.26 -15.25
CA LEU A 374 2.80 -13.60 -15.82
C LEU A 374 1.78 -14.62 -15.29
N SER A 375 1.03 -14.30 -14.24
CA SER A 375 0.13 -15.24 -13.54
C SER A 375 -0.93 -15.84 -14.45
N GLY A 376 -1.48 -15.05 -15.38
CA GLY A 376 -2.49 -15.53 -16.35
C GLY A 376 -1.97 -16.61 -17.27
N PHE A 377 -0.76 -16.46 -17.81
CA PHE A 377 -0.11 -17.47 -18.64
C PHE A 377 0.16 -18.76 -17.85
N ALA A 378 0.63 -18.62 -16.61
CA ALA A 378 0.88 -19.76 -15.73
C ALA A 378 -0.43 -20.49 -15.38
N ALA A 379 -1.50 -19.78 -15.06
CA ALA A 379 -2.80 -20.37 -14.75
C ALA A 379 -3.40 -21.10 -15.96
N GLN A 380 -3.25 -20.54 -17.16
CA GLN A 380 -3.72 -21.17 -18.39
C GLN A 380 -2.94 -22.44 -18.73
N ALA A 381 -1.63 -22.44 -18.53
CA ALA A 381 -0.77 -23.58 -18.84
C ALA A 381 -0.90 -24.73 -17.83
N LEU A 382 -1.05 -24.42 -16.54
CA LEU A 382 -1.04 -25.41 -15.46
C LEU A 382 -2.44 -25.90 -15.04
N GLY A 383 -3.50 -25.10 -15.31
CA GLY A 383 -4.80 -25.28 -14.70
C GLY A 383 -4.81 -24.85 -13.22
N TRP A 384 -6.01 -24.68 -12.65
CA TRP A 384 -6.19 -24.01 -11.35
C TRP A 384 -5.48 -24.72 -10.18
N THR A 385 -5.63 -26.01 -10.06
CA THR A 385 -5.07 -26.79 -8.92
C THR A 385 -3.55 -26.74 -8.91
N ALA A 386 -2.90 -27.01 -10.04
CA ALA A 386 -1.43 -26.96 -10.12
C ALA A 386 -0.92 -25.53 -9.99
N PHE A 387 -1.63 -24.55 -10.55
CA PHE A 387 -1.28 -23.14 -10.44
C PHE A 387 -1.25 -22.67 -8.97
N TYR A 388 -2.31 -22.93 -8.17
CA TYR A 388 -2.34 -22.56 -6.77
C TYR A 388 -1.37 -23.39 -5.92
N THR A 389 -1.04 -24.60 -6.32
CA THR A 389 0.06 -25.37 -5.70
C THR A 389 1.41 -24.70 -5.92
N VAL A 390 1.69 -24.22 -7.14
CA VAL A 390 2.92 -23.47 -7.44
C VAL A 390 2.92 -22.13 -6.68
N ALA A 391 1.80 -21.40 -6.64
CA ALA A 391 1.68 -20.17 -5.88
C ALA A 391 1.95 -20.39 -4.38
N MET A 392 1.45 -21.46 -3.79
CA MET A 392 1.71 -21.84 -2.39
C MET A 392 3.23 -22.02 -2.15
N PHE A 393 3.92 -22.75 -3.00
CA PHE A 393 5.36 -22.99 -2.83
C PHE A 393 6.23 -21.79 -3.22
N SER A 394 5.70 -20.80 -3.92
CA SER A 394 6.44 -19.57 -4.24
C SER A 394 6.75 -18.69 -3.01
N ALA A 395 6.16 -18.97 -1.85
CA ALA A 395 6.54 -18.38 -0.58
C ALA A 395 7.88 -18.92 -0.02
N LEU A 396 8.33 -20.12 -0.44
CA LEU A 396 9.56 -20.74 0.09
C LEU A 396 10.83 -19.90 -0.08
N PRO A 397 11.09 -19.24 -1.23
CA PRO A 397 12.28 -18.40 -1.37
C PRO A 397 12.37 -17.32 -0.31
N SER A 398 11.25 -16.63 -0.01
CA SER A 398 11.24 -15.59 1.03
C SER A 398 11.51 -16.16 2.42
N MET A 399 10.96 -17.34 2.74
CA MET A 399 11.18 -18.00 4.02
C MET A 399 12.64 -18.47 4.19
N ILE A 400 13.24 -19.03 3.13
CA ILE A 400 14.65 -19.44 3.13
C ILE A 400 15.56 -18.21 3.33
N LEU A 401 15.28 -17.12 2.61
CA LEU A 401 16.03 -15.87 2.74
C LEU A 401 15.92 -15.29 4.14
N MET A 402 14.72 -15.32 4.75
CA MET A 402 14.52 -14.87 6.14
C MET A 402 15.31 -15.73 7.13
N LEU A 403 15.35 -17.07 6.96
CA LEU A 403 16.17 -17.95 7.79
C LEU A 403 17.65 -17.62 7.67
N VAL A 404 18.14 -17.31 6.46
CA VAL A 404 19.51 -16.86 6.22
C VAL A 404 19.79 -15.54 6.93
N ILE A 405 18.86 -14.57 6.84
CA ILE A 405 18.96 -13.27 7.53
C ILE A 405 19.10 -13.49 9.03
N LEU A 406 18.21 -14.28 9.64
CA LEU A 406 18.21 -14.49 11.08
C LEU A 406 19.46 -15.24 11.58
N ARG A 407 20.05 -16.12 10.77
CA ARG A 407 21.26 -16.86 11.14
C ARG A 407 22.54 -16.07 10.95
N ARG A 408 22.65 -15.29 9.86
CA ARG A 408 23.90 -14.61 9.47
C ARG A 408 23.89 -13.12 9.74
N PHE A 409 22.73 -12.48 9.76
CA PHE A 409 22.55 -11.04 9.86
C PHE A 409 21.36 -10.71 10.78
N PRO A 410 21.35 -11.21 12.03
CA PRO A 410 20.20 -10.99 12.92
C PRO A 410 19.91 -9.51 13.04
N PRO A 411 18.63 -9.11 12.97
CA PRO A 411 18.25 -7.72 13.24
C PRO A 411 18.74 -7.37 14.65
N GLU A 412 19.50 -6.28 14.75
CA GLU A 412 19.95 -5.81 16.06
C GLU A 412 18.74 -5.55 16.94
N ALA A 413 18.70 -6.17 18.11
CA ALA A 413 17.75 -5.83 19.14
C ALA A 413 18.05 -4.38 19.52
N LYS A 414 17.26 -3.42 19.05
CA LYS A 414 17.35 -2.06 19.57
C LYS A 414 17.02 -2.11 21.07
N PRO A 415 17.90 -1.53 21.91
CA PRO A 415 17.69 -1.50 23.37
C PRO A 415 16.40 -0.76 23.75
#